data_bf58508eb32b113d00f36628626b10d1
#
_entry.id   bf58508eb32b113d00f36628626b10d1
#
_cell.length_a   1.000
_cell.length_b   1.000
_cell.length_c   1.000
_cell.angle_alpha   90.00
_cell.angle_beta   90.00
_cell.angle_gamma   90.00
#
_symmetry.space_group_name_H-M   'P 1'
#
loop_
_entity.id
_entity.type
_entity.pdbx_description
1 polymer ?
#
loop_
_entity_poly.entity_id
_entity_poly.type
_entity_poly.pdbx_seq_one_letter_code
_entity_poly.pdbx_strand_id
1 'polypeptide(L)'
;RQQFNENSKYLAWNQVIPEMNHNELVGWGGGDERFAPVFFNASDIHPRNKRRFEITKEAVRKKAGKIFNLEAKGDSLVERSLYFIHLVDWASYYLCEMNQADIMDIEIIDYLKSELGKM
;
A
#
# COMPACT_ATOMS: atom_id res chain seq x y z
N ARG A 1 3.78 0.95 1.76
CA ARG A 1 4.11 -0.47 1.70
C ARG A 1 5.07 -0.87 2.81
N GLN A 2 6.23 -0.22 2.91
CA GLN A 2 7.30 -0.58 3.86
C GLN A 2 6.81 -0.57 5.31
N GLN A 3 6.09 0.46 5.74
CA GLN A 3 5.49 0.52 7.07
C GLN A 3 4.57 -0.67 7.38
N PHE A 4 3.71 -1.07 6.45
CA PHE A 4 2.86 -2.23 6.67
C PHE A 4 3.67 -3.52 6.82
N ASN A 5 4.68 -3.73 5.97
CA ASN A 5 5.55 -4.89 6.08
C ASN A 5 6.34 -4.90 7.40
N GLU A 6 6.96 -3.77 7.74
CA GLU A 6 7.88 -3.68 8.88
C GLU A 6 7.15 -3.53 10.22
N ASN A 7 6.23 -2.57 10.33
CA ASN A 7 5.55 -2.29 11.59
C ASN A 7 4.47 -3.33 11.90
N SER A 8 3.58 -3.59 10.94
CA SER A 8 2.40 -4.42 11.19
C SER A 8 2.58 -5.89 10.84
N LYS A 9 3.75 -6.29 10.33
CA LYS A 9 4.05 -7.67 9.91
C LYS A 9 3.06 -8.19 8.84
N TYR A 10 2.45 -7.28 8.07
CA TYR A 10 1.54 -7.59 6.97
C TYR A 10 2.24 -7.46 5.62
N LEU A 11 2.19 -8.53 4.84
CA LEU A 11 2.73 -8.50 3.48
C LEU A 11 1.92 -7.54 2.62
N ALA A 12 2.57 -6.47 2.18
CA ALA A 12 2.00 -5.47 1.32
C ALA A 12 2.93 -5.16 0.14
N TRP A 13 2.36 -4.86 -1.01
CA TRP A 13 3.09 -4.38 -2.19
C TRP A 13 2.44 -3.13 -2.73
N ASN A 14 3.08 -2.46 -3.67
CA ASN A 14 2.54 -1.28 -4.30
C ASN A 14 2.81 -1.28 -5.79
N GLN A 15 1.95 -0.61 -6.51
CA GLN A 15 2.07 -0.35 -7.93
C GLN A 15 1.74 1.09 -8.24
N VAL A 16 2.15 1.53 -9.41
CA VAL A 16 1.82 2.86 -9.92
C VAL A 16 0.93 2.77 -11.15
N ILE A 17 -0.05 3.66 -11.23
CA ILE A 17 -0.84 3.86 -12.44
C ILE A 17 -0.10 4.91 -13.31
N PRO A 18 0.15 4.64 -14.60
CA PRO A 18 -0.54 3.65 -15.45
C PRO A 18 0.12 2.27 -15.56
N GLU A 19 1.30 2.04 -14.99
CA GLU A 19 2.06 0.79 -15.20
C GLU A 19 1.28 -0.47 -14.82
N MET A 20 0.64 -0.48 -13.66
CA MET A 20 -0.15 -1.65 -13.24
C MET A 20 -1.28 -2.03 -14.22
N ASN A 21 -1.72 -1.09 -15.05
CA ASN A 21 -2.77 -1.36 -16.04
C ASN A 21 -2.30 -2.21 -17.22
N HIS A 22 -0.97 -2.40 -17.39
CA HIS A 22 -0.40 -3.24 -18.43
C HIS A 22 -0.21 -4.70 -18.00
N ASN A 23 -0.13 -4.96 -16.71
CA ASN A 23 0.22 -6.27 -16.17
C ASN A 23 -0.67 -6.69 -14.99
N GLU A 24 -0.52 -6.06 -13.83
CA GLU A 24 -1.20 -6.47 -12.59
C GLU A 24 -2.73 -6.45 -12.70
N LEU A 25 -3.30 -5.51 -13.46
CA LEU A 25 -4.76 -5.44 -13.63
C LEU A 25 -5.34 -6.74 -14.20
N VAL A 26 -4.60 -7.44 -15.06
CA VAL A 26 -5.01 -8.77 -15.56
C VAL A 26 -4.96 -9.80 -14.44
N GLY A 27 -3.96 -9.72 -13.56
CA GLY A 27 -3.81 -10.60 -12.41
C GLY A 27 -5.00 -10.54 -11.43
N TRP A 28 -5.71 -9.43 -11.38
CA TRP A 28 -6.94 -9.31 -10.58
C TRP A 28 -8.08 -10.24 -11.02
N GLY A 29 -7.97 -10.88 -12.19
CA GLY A 29 -8.85 -11.98 -12.56
C GLY A 29 -8.79 -13.15 -11.58
N GLY A 30 -7.64 -13.42 -10.97
CA GLY A 30 -7.40 -14.41 -9.92
C GLY A 30 -7.42 -13.85 -8.49
N GLY A 31 -7.73 -12.57 -8.29
CA GLY A 31 -7.86 -11.96 -6.97
C GLY A 31 -9.11 -12.45 -6.21
N ASP A 32 -9.13 -12.20 -4.90
CA ASP A 32 -10.24 -12.56 -4.02
C ASP A 32 -10.41 -11.52 -2.87
N GLU A 33 -11.37 -11.80 -1.98
CA GLU A 33 -11.74 -10.92 -0.88
C GLU A 33 -10.67 -10.73 0.21
N ARG A 34 -9.59 -11.49 0.20
CA ARG A 34 -8.46 -11.32 1.13
C ARG A 34 -7.61 -10.09 0.79
N PHE A 35 -7.72 -9.59 -0.44
CA PHE A 35 -7.00 -8.39 -0.86
C PHE A 35 -7.77 -7.13 -0.53
N ALA A 36 -7.04 -6.13 0.00
CA ALA A 36 -7.57 -4.83 0.37
C ALA A 36 -6.78 -3.70 -0.34
N PRO A 37 -7.11 -3.37 -1.58
CA PRO A 37 -6.46 -2.30 -2.33
C PRO A 37 -6.66 -0.93 -1.68
N VAL A 38 -5.57 -0.16 -1.62
CA VAL A 38 -5.57 1.22 -1.13
C VAL A 38 -5.15 2.13 -2.28
N PHE A 39 -6.05 3.00 -2.71
CA PHE A 39 -5.80 3.99 -3.75
C PHE A 39 -5.46 5.33 -3.13
N PHE A 40 -4.30 5.88 -3.51
CA PHE A 40 -3.85 7.19 -3.08
C PHE A 40 -4.14 8.20 -4.18
N ASN A 41 -5.03 9.14 -3.91
CA ASN A 41 -5.43 10.19 -4.84
C ASN A 41 -4.87 11.55 -4.42
N ALA A 42 -4.57 12.38 -5.41
CA ALA A 42 -4.23 13.78 -5.20
C ALA A 42 -4.95 14.66 -6.24
N SER A 43 -5.14 15.93 -5.91
CA SER A 43 -5.89 16.88 -6.75
C SER A 43 -5.22 17.16 -8.10
N ASP A 44 -3.90 17.04 -8.16
CA ASP A 44 -3.03 17.34 -9.30
C ASP A 44 -2.74 16.14 -10.22
N ILE A 45 -3.45 15.03 -10.04
CA ILE A 45 -3.32 13.88 -10.93
C ILE A 45 -3.79 14.24 -12.35
N HIS A 46 -2.97 13.89 -13.34
CA HIS A 46 -3.32 14.08 -14.75
C HIS A 46 -4.71 13.48 -15.09
N PRO A 47 -5.60 14.16 -15.85
CA PRO A 47 -6.97 13.71 -16.07
C PRO A 47 -7.10 12.28 -16.61
N ARG A 48 -6.21 11.86 -17.51
CA ARG A 48 -6.21 10.49 -18.04
C ARG A 48 -5.88 9.45 -16.93
N ASN A 49 -5.00 9.78 -16.00
CA ASN A 49 -4.70 8.90 -14.87
C ASN A 49 -5.86 8.86 -13.88
N LYS A 50 -6.52 9.99 -13.64
CA LYS A 50 -7.75 10.01 -12.85
C LYS A 50 -8.82 9.06 -13.44
N ARG A 51 -9.02 9.08 -14.74
CA ARG A 51 -9.93 8.15 -15.41
C ARG A 51 -9.47 6.70 -15.30
N ARG A 52 -8.15 6.44 -15.40
CA ARG A 52 -7.58 5.09 -15.17
C ARG A 52 -7.85 4.60 -13.76
N PHE A 53 -7.71 5.45 -12.76
CA PHE A 53 -8.03 5.12 -11.37
C PHE A 53 -9.46 4.61 -11.22
N GLU A 54 -10.44 5.32 -11.80
CA GLU A 54 -11.85 4.91 -11.72
C GLU A 54 -12.10 3.55 -12.39
N ILE A 55 -11.59 3.35 -13.60
CA ILE A 55 -11.73 2.09 -14.33
C ILE A 55 -11.04 0.94 -13.55
N THR A 56 -9.85 1.19 -13.01
CA THR A 56 -9.12 0.20 -12.21
C THR A 56 -9.90 -0.18 -10.95
N LYS A 57 -10.44 0.80 -10.23
CA LYS A 57 -11.29 0.54 -9.05
C LYS A 57 -12.52 -0.29 -9.40
N GLU A 58 -13.18 -0.01 -10.52
CA GLU A 58 -14.34 -0.77 -10.99
C GLU A 58 -13.96 -2.23 -11.28
N ALA A 59 -12.82 -2.46 -11.94
CA ALA A 59 -12.34 -3.81 -12.25
C ALA A 59 -11.99 -4.60 -10.99
N VAL A 60 -11.20 -3.98 -10.10
CA VAL A 60 -10.68 -4.60 -8.86
C VAL A 60 -11.82 -4.88 -7.87
N ARG A 61 -12.82 -4.00 -7.78
CA ARG A 61 -13.98 -4.14 -6.87
C ARG A 61 -14.74 -5.46 -7.04
N LYS A 62 -14.67 -6.07 -8.21
CA LYS A 62 -15.34 -7.35 -8.48
C LYS A 62 -14.71 -8.52 -7.72
N LYS A 63 -13.52 -8.35 -7.20
CA LYS A 63 -12.71 -9.41 -6.57
C LYS A 63 -12.25 -9.06 -5.16
N ALA A 64 -11.83 -7.82 -4.93
CA ALA A 64 -11.31 -7.36 -3.65
C ALA A 64 -12.38 -7.39 -2.54
N GLY A 65 -11.97 -7.65 -1.31
CA GLY A 65 -12.85 -7.60 -0.15
C GLY A 65 -13.28 -6.19 0.18
N LYS A 66 -12.33 -5.27 0.33
CA LYS A 66 -12.61 -3.86 0.61
C LYS A 66 -11.61 -2.97 -0.11
N ILE A 67 -12.11 -1.90 -0.72
CA ILE A 67 -11.28 -0.88 -1.36
C ILE A 67 -11.24 0.36 -0.47
N PHE A 68 -10.04 0.85 -0.20
CA PHE A 68 -9.82 2.12 0.46
C PHE A 68 -9.41 3.17 -0.57
N ASN A 69 -10.01 4.34 -0.45
CA ASN A 69 -9.72 5.48 -1.30
C ASN A 69 -9.29 6.65 -0.41
N LEU A 70 -8.02 7.02 -0.50
CA LEU A 70 -7.42 8.05 0.33
C LEU A 70 -7.14 9.29 -0.51
N GLU A 71 -7.67 10.42 -0.07
CA GLU A 71 -7.44 11.71 -0.70
C GLU A 71 -6.31 12.46 0.03
N ALA A 72 -5.33 12.94 -0.73
CA ALA A 72 -4.25 13.75 -0.18
C ALA A 72 -4.78 15.07 0.38
N LYS A 73 -4.21 15.51 1.50
CA LYS A 73 -4.44 16.83 2.08
C LYS A 73 -3.17 17.67 2.00
N GLY A 74 -3.32 18.96 1.74
CA GLY A 74 -2.24 19.93 1.60
C GLY A 74 -2.20 20.59 0.23
N ASP A 75 -1.59 21.78 0.16
CA ASP A 75 -1.56 22.62 -1.02
C ASP A 75 -0.32 22.37 -1.89
N SER A 76 0.76 21.84 -1.30
CA SER A 76 1.99 21.49 -2.00
C SER A 76 2.18 19.98 -2.15
N LEU A 77 3.05 19.57 -3.07
CA LEU A 77 3.44 18.17 -3.22
C LEU A 77 4.06 17.61 -1.92
N VAL A 78 4.87 18.42 -1.23
CA VAL A 78 5.54 18.03 0.02
C VAL A 78 4.50 17.76 1.10
N GLU A 79 3.55 18.67 1.29
CA GLU A 79 2.49 18.49 2.30
C GLU A 79 1.65 17.26 2.02
N ARG A 80 1.23 17.04 0.78
CA ARG A 80 0.47 15.84 0.39
C ARG A 80 1.25 14.55 0.62
N SER A 81 2.55 14.57 0.31
CA SER A 81 3.42 13.42 0.54
C SER A 81 3.57 13.11 2.03
N LEU A 82 3.86 14.13 2.84
CA LEU A 82 3.97 13.98 4.29
C LEU A 82 2.65 13.56 4.93
N TYR A 83 1.53 14.07 4.44
CA TYR A 83 0.21 13.64 4.89
C TYR A 83 0.00 12.13 4.69
N PHE A 84 0.29 11.61 3.51
CA PHE A 84 0.15 10.17 3.26
C PHE A 84 1.13 9.33 4.07
N ILE A 85 2.39 9.76 4.20
CA ILE A 85 3.37 9.07 5.03
C ILE A 85 2.85 8.97 6.46
N HIS A 86 2.47 10.09 7.06
CA HIS A 86 1.98 10.14 8.43
C HIS A 86 0.70 9.31 8.64
N LEU A 87 -0.24 9.38 7.69
CA LEU A 87 -1.47 8.59 7.75
C LEU A 87 -1.18 7.08 7.74
N VAL A 88 -0.24 6.65 6.88
CA VAL A 88 0.11 5.25 6.75
C VAL A 88 0.96 4.75 7.92
N ASP A 89 1.80 5.60 8.50
CA ASP A 89 2.54 5.30 9.74
C ASP A 89 1.56 4.92 10.85
N TRP A 90 0.58 5.77 11.14
CA TRP A 90 -0.43 5.48 12.14
C TRP A 90 -1.29 4.26 11.80
N ALA A 91 -1.66 4.10 10.54
CA ALA A 91 -2.42 2.93 10.12
C ALA A 91 -1.63 1.63 10.34
N SER A 92 -0.33 1.63 10.05
CA SER A 92 0.54 0.46 10.28
C SER A 92 0.74 0.17 11.77
N TYR A 93 0.85 1.21 12.60
CA TYR A 93 0.91 1.07 14.05
C TYR A 93 -0.36 0.42 14.62
N TYR A 94 -1.54 0.98 14.29
CA TYR A 94 -2.80 0.41 14.76
C TYR A 94 -3.05 -1.01 14.24
N LEU A 95 -2.63 -1.31 13.03
CA LEU A 95 -2.74 -2.67 12.51
C LEU A 95 -1.82 -3.64 13.27
N CYS A 96 -0.63 -3.19 13.66
CA CYS A 96 0.27 -3.95 14.54
C CYS A 96 -0.41 -4.28 15.87
N GLU A 97 -0.97 -3.27 16.54
CA GLU A 97 -1.71 -3.43 17.79
C GLU A 97 -2.89 -4.42 17.66
N MET A 98 -3.70 -4.26 16.59
CA MET A 98 -4.84 -5.14 16.34
C MET A 98 -4.43 -6.59 16.12
N ASN A 99 -3.26 -6.83 15.55
CA ASN A 99 -2.71 -8.16 15.31
C ASN A 99 -1.94 -8.71 16.51
N GLN A 100 -1.79 -7.93 17.59
CA GLN A 100 -0.97 -8.29 18.75
C GLN A 100 0.47 -8.66 18.36
N ALA A 101 1.01 -8.00 17.34
CA ALA A 101 2.38 -8.17 16.89
C ALA A 101 3.33 -7.24 17.67
N ASP A 102 4.59 -7.63 17.77
CA ASP A 102 5.62 -6.75 18.29
C ASP A 102 6.17 -5.87 17.18
N ILE A 103 5.96 -4.55 17.27
CA ILE A 103 6.43 -3.58 16.29
C ILE A 103 7.97 -3.57 16.19
N MET A 104 8.65 -3.89 17.28
CA MET A 104 10.11 -3.89 17.36
C MET A 104 10.75 -5.20 16.86
N ASP A 105 9.95 -6.24 16.64
CA ASP A 105 10.46 -7.51 16.13
C ASP A 105 10.99 -7.35 14.70
N ILE A 106 12.30 -7.61 14.53
CA ILE A 106 13.02 -7.64 13.26
C ILE A 106 13.90 -8.90 13.14
N GLU A 107 13.55 -9.99 13.83
CA GLU A 107 14.36 -11.21 13.90
C GLU A 107 14.80 -11.73 12.52
N ILE A 108 13.93 -11.66 11.51
CA ILE A 108 14.25 -12.09 10.14
C ILE A 108 15.38 -11.23 9.54
N ILE A 109 15.37 -9.93 9.81
CA ILE A 109 16.40 -9.00 9.33
C ILE A 109 17.72 -9.27 10.06
N ASP A 110 17.67 -9.49 11.36
CA ASP A 110 18.85 -9.78 12.17
C ASP A 110 19.48 -11.14 11.79
N TYR A 111 18.65 -12.13 11.52
CA TYR A 111 19.11 -13.40 10.96
C TYR A 111 19.86 -13.18 9.62
N LEU A 112 19.26 -12.44 8.68
CA LEU A 112 19.91 -12.12 7.40
C LEU A 112 21.26 -11.43 7.59
N LYS A 113 21.34 -10.42 8.47
CA LYS A 113 22.59 -9.70 8.76
C LYS A 113 23.63 -10.62 9.37
N SER A 114 23.22 -11.50 10.29
CA SER A 114 24.10 -12.49 10.93
C SER A 114 24.70 -13.44 9.90
N GLU A 115 23.90 -13.96 8.96
CA GLU A 115 24.43 -14.87 7.94
C GLU A 115 25.38 -14.15 6.97
N LEU A 116 25.06 -12.94 6.55
CA LEU A 116 25.95 -12.14 5.70
C LEU A 116 27.27 -11.78 6.41
N GLY A 117 27.24 -11.58 7.72
CA GLY A 117 28.44 -11.31 8.51
C GLY A 117 29.42 -12.49 8.65
N LYS A 118 29.02 -13.70 8.23
CA LYS A 118 29.86 -14.90 8.22
C LYS A 118 30.68 -15.07 6.93
N MET A 119 30.38 -14.25 5.92
CA MET A 119 31.07 -14.27 4.61
C MET A 119 32.34 -13.41 4.62
#